data_3e86025c9d53e1b327da386f94089a4d
#
_entry.id   3e86025c9d53e1b327da386f94089a4d
#
_cell.length_a   1.000
_cell.length_b   1.000
_cell.length_c   1.000
_cell.angle_alpha   90.00
_cell.angle_beta   90.00
_cell.angle_gamma   90.00
#
_symmetry.space_group_name_H-M   'P 1'
#
loop_
_entity.id
_entity.type
_entity.pdbx_description
1 polymer ?
#
loop_
_entity_poly.entity_id
_entity_poly.type
_entity_poly.pdbx_seq_one_letter_code
_entity_poly.pdbx_strand_id
1 'polypeptide(L)'
;MRPFRNRLAHHDSLLSQDVLFQLEEMLTLAEWMSPGARTWLERHEKVSDLYRQRPITPIDTLVVPATEAWDLYENNGIYICPAGRNFRPSKYLAFYANKEIKPTIAQILYHRDNVEWTTTEAARLSTLPGDANKNDRKIAAAITASQAAGWTGGRYQIFLLSRIGDPRTIELKAAIPHLHSGRGSAFVQRHRYVSHHSLQSAKDTSDVK
;
A
#
# COMPACT_ATOMS: atom_id res chain seq x y z
N MET A 1 10.56 -12.71 9.39
CA MET A 1 11.58 -12.63 10.49
C MET A 1 13.00 -12.98 10.05
N ARG A 2 13.30 -14.21 9.56
CA ARG A 2 14.68 -14.64 9.23
C ARG A 2 15.44 -13.70 8.27
N PRO A 3 14.86 -13.24 7.14
CA PRO A 3 15.54 -12.31 6.25
C PRO A 3 15.81 -10.94 6.90
N PHE A 4 14.87 -10.43 7.69
CA PHE A 4 15.02 -9.16 8.40
C PHE A 4 16.13 -9.23 9.45
N ARG A 5 16.14 -10.29 10.29
CA ARG A 5 17.20 -10.53 11.27
C ARG A 5 18.59 -10.61 10.62
N ASN A 6 18.70 -11.28 9.47
CA ASN A 6 19.96 -11.36 8.75
C ASN A 6 20.44 -9.99 8.26
N ARG A 7 19.55 -9.15 7.73
CA ARG A 7 19.88 -7.77 7.34
C ARG A 7 20.38 -6.95 8.52
N LEU A 8 19.72 -7.03 9.67
CA LEU A 8 20.19 -6.39 10.90
C LEU A 8 21.59 -6.86 11.32
N ALA A 9 21.81 -8.17 11.31
CA ALA A 9 23.08 -8.77 11.70
C ALA A 9 24.24 -8.39 10.77
N HIS A 10 23.98 -8.13 9.50
CA HIS A 10 24.96 -7.75 8.49
C HIS A 10 25.00 -6.25 8.20
N HIS A 11 24.32 -5.44 9.02
CA HIS A 11 24.21 -3.98 8.83
C HIS A 11 23.73 -3.56 7.43
N ASP A 12 22.91 -4.40 6.80
CA ASP A 12 22.32 -4.14 5.49
C ASP A 12 21.25 -3.03 5.58
N SER A 13 21.03 -2.35 4.46
CA SER A 13 20.00 -1.32 4.37
C SER A 13 18.60 -1.84 4.68
N LEU A 14 17.90 -1.15 5.59
CA LEU A 14 16.51 -1.40 5.95
C LEU A 14 15.50 -0.55 5.18
N LEU A 15 15.96 0.29 4.25
CA LEU A 15 15.12 1.25 3.52
C LEU A 15 13.97 0.59 2.73
N SER A 16 14.14 -0.67 2.34
CA SER A 16 13.13 -1.46 1.62
C SER A 16 12.27 -2.35 2.53
N GLN A 17 12.45 -2.25 3.86
CA GLN A 17 11.74 -3.07 4.82
C GLN A 17 10.65 -2.28 5.52
N ASP A 18 9.52 -2.93 5.78
CA ASP A 18 8.51 -2.42 6.71
C ASP A 18 8.96 -2.70 8.15
N VAL A 19 9.72 -1.74 8.70
CA VAL A 19 10.32 -1.88 10.04
C VAL A 19 9.23 -1.96 11.12
N LEU A 20 8.12 -1.23 10.95
CA LEU A 20 7.02 -1.27 11.93
C LEU A 20 6.28 -2.61 11.90
N PHE A 21 6.07 -3.17 10.72
CA PHE A 21 5.51 -4.52 10.60
C PHE A 21 6.41 -5.55 11.27
N GLN A 22 7.73 -5.48 11.04
CA GLN A 22 8.67 -6.40 11.66
C GLN A 22 8.72 -6.23 13.19
N LEU A 23 8.60 -5.01 13.71
CA LEU A 23 8.48 -4.75 15.14
C LEU A 23 7.22 -5.41 15.71
N GLU A 24 6.07 -5.26 15.05
CA GLU A 24 4.82 -5.87 15.50
C GLU A 24 4.88 -7.41 15.48
N GLU A 25 5.52 -8.02 14.47
CA GLU A 25 5.79 -9.46 14.48
C GLU A 25 6.63 -9.89 15.68
N MET A 26 7.66 -9.11 16.05
CA MET A 26 8.48 -9.37 17.23
C MET A 26 7.69 -9.25 18.53
N LEU A 27 6.85 -8.22 18.66
CA LEU A 27 5.98 -8.02 19.82
C LEU A 27 4.96 -9.16 19.95
N THR A 28 4.40 -9.62 18.84
CA THR A 28 3.48 -10.76 18.80
C THR A 28 4.16 -12.06 19.24
N LEU A 29 5.39 -12.31 18.79
CA LEU A 29 6.17 -13.47 19.26
C LEU A 29 6.47 -13.38 20.76
N ALA A 30 6.80 -12.20 21.27
CA ALA A 30 7.02 -11.98 22.69
C ALA A 30 5.74 -12.25 23.51
N GLU A 31 4.59 -11.84 23.00
CA GLU A 31 3.28 -12.10 23.62
C GLU A 31 2.98 -13.60 23.73
N TRP A 32 3.31 -14.39 22.70
CA TRP A 32 3.17 -15.85 22.74
C TRP A 32 4.05 -16.50 23.79
N MET A 33 5.21 -15.90 24.09
CA MET A 33 6.08 -16.38 25.18
C MET A 33 5.53 -15.97 26.55
N SER A 34 5.11 -14.70 26.68
CA SER A 34 4.50 -14.14 27.89
C SER A 34 3.88 -12.78 27.61
N PRO A 35 2.63 -12.49 28.07
CA PRO A 35 2.03 -11.16 27.97
C PRO A 35 2.91 -10.07 28.64
N GLY A 36 3.61 -10.40 29.72
CA GLY A 36 4.54 -9.48 30.37
C GLY A 36 5.76 -9.14 29.51
N ALA A 37 6.22 -10.07 28.67
CA ALA A 37 7.34 -9.85 27.76
C ALA A 37 6.97 -8.82 26.67
N ARG A 38 5.76 -8.90 26.09
CA ARG A 38 5.24 -7.89 25.16
C ARG A 38 5.22 -6.52 25.81
N THR A 39 4.56 -6.38 26.95
CA THR A 39 4.44 -5.11 27.68
C THR A 39 5.81 -4.52 28.05
N TRP A 40 6.75 -5.37 28.43
CA TRP A 40 8.10 -4.93 28.73
C TRP A 40 8.82 -4.40 27.50
N LEU A 41 8.75 -5.11 26.37
CA LEU A 41 9.34 -4.68 25.10
C LEU A 41 8.73 -3.37 24.60
N GLU A 42 7.41 -3.22 24.62
CA GLU A 42 6.71 -2.00 24.21
C GLU A 42 7.14 -0.76 25.00
N ARG A 43 7.47 -0.94 26.29
CA ARG A 43 7.96 0.17 27.13
C ARG A 43 9.42 0.56 26.85
N HIS A 44 10.22 -0.33 26.32
CA HIS A 44 11.66 -0.13 26.14
C HIS A 44 12.07 0.02 24.68
N GLU A 45 11.22 -0.34 23.73
CA GLU A 45 11.52 -0.12 22.33
C GLU A 45 11.52 1.37 21.98
N LYS A 46 12.41 1.78 21.11
CA LYS A 46 12.52 3.15 20.61
C LYS A 46 12.34 3.26 19.09
N VAL A 47 12.07 2.13 18.45
CA VAL A 47 11.94 2.04 17.00
C VAL A 47 10.75 2.87 16.53
N SER A 48 9.62 2.80 17.24
CA SER A 48 8.41 3.56 16.95
C SER A 48 8.64 5.06 16.98
N ASP A 49 9.36 5.53 18.01
CA ASP A 49 9.65 6.96 18.15
C ASP A 49 10.65 7.45 17.10
N LEU A 50 11.72 6.71 16.87
CA LEU A 50 12.69 7.01 15.82
C LEU A 50 12.06 6.99 14.44
N TYR A 51 11.14 6.03 14.20
CA TYR A 51 10.42 5.93 12.94
C TYR A 51 9.49 7.13 12.70
N ARG A 52 8.83 7.66 13.75
CA ARG A 52 8.03 8.89 13.68
C ARG A 52 8.89 10.14 13.47
N GLN A 53 10.08 10.18 14.07
CA GLN A 53 11.01 11.32 14.00
C GLN A 53 11.88 11.29 12.73
N ARG A 54 11.91 10.16 11.99
CA ARG A 54 12.67 10.10 10.75
C ARG A 54 12.25 11.26 9.83
N PRO A 55 13.19 11.92 9.16
CA PRO A 55 12.85 12.89 8.14
C PRO A 55 11.86 12.23 7.18
N ILE A 56 10.72 12.88 6.93
CA ILE A 56 9.78 12.42 5.92
C ILE A 56 10.61 12.30 4.66
N THR A 57 10.92 11.07 4.25
CA THR A 57 11.62 10.87 2.98
C THR A 57 10.73 11.52 1.94
N PRO A 58 11.27 12.37 1.06
CA PRO A 58 10.46 13.01 0.04
C PRO A 58 9.74 12.01 -0.87
N ILE A 59 10.09 10.73 -0.75
CA ILE A 59 9.55 9.61 -1.52
C ILE A 59 8.44 8.95 -0.69
N ASP A 60 7.24 9.45 -0.83
CA ASP A 60 6.08 9.07 -0.01
C ASP A 60 4.91 8.51 -0.84
N THR A 61 5.08 8.41 -2.15
CA THR A 61 4.05 7.98 -3.08
C THR A 61 4.47 6.71 -3.82
N LEU A 62 3.63 5.70 -3.76
CA LEU A 62 3.74 4.45 -4.50
C LEU A 62 3.00 4.60 -5.83
N VAL A 63 3.72 4.56 -6.96
CA VAL A 63 3.12 4.51 -8.29
C VAL A 63 2.99 3.06 -8.73
N VAL A 64 1.77 2.64 -9.09
CA VAL A 64 1.44 1.27 -9.49
C VAL A 64 0.91 1.21 -10.93
N PRO A 65 1.16 0.11 -11.67
CA PRO A 65 0.48 -0.12 -12.93
C PRO A 65 -1.00 -0.41 -12.64
N ALA A 66 -1.90 0.23 -13.35
CA ALA A 66 -3.31 0.25 -13.01
C ALA A 66 -4.25 0.22 -14.24
N THR A 67 -3.85 -0.39 -15.34
CA THR A 67 -4.69 -0.45 -16.55
C THR A 67 -6.08 -1.05 -16.24
N GLU A 68 -6.13 -2.11 -15.45
CA GLU A 68 -7.38 -2.75 -15.02
C GLU A 68 -7.86 -2.26 -13.64
N ALA A 69 -6.92 -1.80 -12.80
CA ALA A 69 -7.22 -1.41 -11.43
C ALA A 69 -7.71 0.03 -11.31
N TRP A 70 -7.58 0.85 -12.36
CA TRP A 70 -8.03 2.23 -12.33
C TRP A 70 -9.56 2.32 -12.15
N ASP A 71 -10.31 1.55 -12.90
CA ASP A 71 -11.78 1.50 -12.80
C ASP A 71 -12.24 1.03 -11.41
N LEU A 72 -11.51 0.08 -10.81
CA LEU A 72 -11.77 -0.35 -9.43
C LEU A 72 -11.55 0.77 -8.42
N TYR A 73 -10.52 1.58 -8.63
CA TYR A 73 -10.29 2.73 -7.76
C TYR A 73 -11.37 3.80 -7.93
N GLU A 74 -11.71 4.19 -9.15
CA GLU A 74 -12.74 5.21 -9.41
C GLU A 74 -14.08 4.82 -8.78
N ASN A 75 -14.48 3.57 -8.94
CA ASN A 75 -15.78 3.10 -8.47
C ASN A 75 -15.79 2.79 -6.96
N ASN A 76 -14.70 2.24 -6.42
CA ASN A 76 -14.73 1.64 -5.09
C ASN A 76 -13.69 2.24 -4.11
N GLY A 77 -12.72 3.04 -4.58
CA GLY A 77 -11.65 3.59 -3.74
C GLY A 77 -10.69 2.51 -3.24
N ILE A 78 -10.38 1.53 -4.08
CA ILE A 78 -9.50 0.40 -3.74
C ILE A 78 -8.45 0.17 -4.83
N TYR A 79 -7.32 -0.40 -4.40
CA TYR A 79 -6.34 -1.01 -5.29
C TYR A 79 -6.07 -2.43 -4.84
N ILE A 80 -6.00 -3.35 -5.80
CA ILE A 80 -5.80 -4.78 -5.58
C ILE A 80 -4.62 -5.25 -6.41
N CYS A 81 -3.78 -6.10 -5.83
CA CYS A 81 -2.71 -6.79 -6.57
C CYS A 81 -2.45 -8.17 -5.95
N PRO A 82 -1.76 -9.08 -6.67
CA PRO A 82 -1.40 -10.39 -6.13
C PRO A 82 -0.69 -10.30 -4.78
N ALA A 83 -1.01 -11.22 -3.87
CA ALA A 83 -0.40 -11.31 -2.54
C ALA A 83 1.12 -11.51 -2.60
N GLY A 84 1.80 -11.19 -1.51
CA GLY A 84 3.25 -11.38 -1.35
C GLY A 84 4.12 -10.36 -2.08
N ARG A 85 3.58 -9.29 -2.63
CA ARG A 85 4.39 -8.18 -3.13
C ARG A 85 4.89 -7.34 -1.97
N ASN A 86 6.19 -7.08 -1.93
CA ASN A 86 6.78 -6.22 -0.92
C ASN A 86 6.67 -4.75 -1.33
N PHE A 87 5.87 -3.99 -0.58
CA PHE A 87 5.79 -2.54 -0.70
C PHE A 87 6.41 -1.86 0.52
N ARG A 88 7.16 -0.78 0.28
CA ARG A 88 7.57 0.11 1.36
C ARG A 88 6.35 0.88 1.86
N PRO A 89 6.26 1.17 3.17
CA PRO A 89 5.23 2.06 3.67
C PRO A 89 5.24 3.38 2.90
N SER A 90 4.11 3.70 2.33
CA SER A 90 3.90 4.93 1.57
C SER A 90 2.64 5.60 2.07
N LYS A 91 2.61 6.93 2.04
CA LYS A 91 1.43 7.70 2.45
C LYS A 91 0.38 7.73 1.34
N TYR A 92 0.85 7.76 0.09
CA TYR A 92 0.01 7.93 -1.08
C TYR A 92 0.22 6.80 -2.09
N LEU A 93 -0.77 6.63 -2.95
CA LEU A 93 -0.75 5.75 -4.09
C LEU A 93 -1.21 6.52 -5.34
N ALA A 94 -0.43 6.44 -6.41
CA ALA A 94 -0.74 7.01 -7.72
C ALA A 94 -0.82 5.90 -8.77
N PHE A 95 -1.59 6.14 -9.82
CA PHE A 95 -1.96 5.14 -10.81
C PHE A 95 -1.31 5.44 -12.15
N TYR A 96 -0.61 4.46 -12.71
CA TYR A 96 -0.06 4.55 -14.06
C TYR A 96 -0.86 3.66 -15.01
N ALA A 97 -1.58 4.26 -15.94
CA ALA A 97 -2.38 3.57 -16.94
C ALA A 97 -2.37 4.36 -18.26
N ASN A 98 -2.44 3.64 -19.39
CA ASN A 98 -2.53 4.26 -20.72
C ASN A 98 -1.39 5.26 -21.05
N LYS A 99 -0.16 4.91 -20.62
CA LYS A 99 1.03 5.75 -20.77
C LYS A 99 0.94 7.13 -20.09
N GLU A 100 0.24 7.19 -18.97
CA GLU A 100 0.18 8.39 -18.15
C GLU A 100 0.05 8.04 -16.67
N ILE A 101 0.49 8.92 -15.78
CA ILE A 101 0.09 8.91 -14.38
C ILE A 101 -1.23 9.66 -14.29
N LYS A 102 -2.24 9.00 -13.74
CA LYS A 102 -3.58 9.57 -13.57
C LYS A 102 -3.55 10.81 -12.66
N PRO A 103 -4.45 11.78 -12.84
CA PRO A 103 -4.39 13.05 -12.11
C PRO A 103 -4.74 12.94 -10.63
N THR A 104 -4.96 11.74 -10.13
CA THR A 104 -5.37 11.49 -8.74
C THR A 104 -4.30 10.76 -7.97
N ILE A 105 -3.90 11.30 -6.82
CA ILE A 105 -3.00 10.69 -5.87
C ILE A 105 -3.79 10.42 -4.60
N ALA A 106 -4.14 9.16 -4.37
CA ALA A 106 -4.98 8.76 -3.25
C ALA A 106 -4.16 8.53 -1.97
N GLN A 107 -4.67 8.93 -0.81
CA GLN A 107 -4.06 8.55 0.45
C GLN A 107 -4.37 7.08 0.76
N ILE A 108 -3.36 6.34 1.17
CA ILE A 108 -3.51 4.97 1.66
C ILE A 108 -4.10 5.05 3.09
N LEU A 109 -5.32 4.54 3.25
CA LEU A 109 -6.05 4.55 4.52
C LEU A 109 -5.85 3.26 5.30
N TYR A 110 -5.70 2.15 4.57
CA TYR A 110 -5.50 0.83 5.14
C TYR A 110 -4.87 -0.10 4.09
N HIS A 111 -4.07 -1.04 4.54
CA HIS A 111 -3.45 -2.06 3.70
C HIS A 111 -3.54 -3.41 4.41
N ARG A 112 -3.90 -4.45 3.65
CA ARG A 112 -3.84 -5.84 4.12
C ARG A 112 -3.31 -6.74 3.01
N ASP A 113 -2.36 -7.57 3.35
CA ASP A 113 -1.83 -8.61 2.47
C ASP A 113 -2.54 -9.95 2.72
N ASN A 114 -2.39 -10.86 1.78
CA ASN A 114 -2.77 -12.26 1.89
C ASN A 114 -4.26 -12.50 2.16
N VAL A 115 -5.14 -11.63 1.63
CA VAL A 115 -6.58 -11.79 1.73
C VAL A 115 -7.06 -12.84 0.73
N GLU A 116 -7.82 -13.82 1.21
CA GLU A 116 -8.45 -14.83 0.36
C GLU A 116 -9.61 -14.22 -0.43
N TRP A 117 -9.60 -14.40 -1.76
CA TRP A 117 -10.53 -13.69 -2.66
C TRP A 117 -11.69 -14.59 -3.05
N THR A 118 -12.52 -14.93 -2.06
CA THR A 118 -13.67 -15.83 -2.21
C THR A 118 -14.96 -15.22 -1.69
N THR A 119 -16.10 -15.68 -2.19
CA THR A 119 -17.43 -15.30 -1.67
C THR A 119 -17.59 -15.68 -0.21
N THR A 120 -17.02 -16.81 0.20
CA THR A 120 -17.04 -17.28 1.59
C THR A 120 -16.31 -16.30 2.51
N GLU A 121 -15.11 -15.83 2.12
CA GLU A 121 -14.35 -14.84 2.90
C GLU A 121 -15.08 -13.49 2.92
N ALA A 122 -15.67 -13.05 1.80
CA ALA A 122 -16.49 -11.84 1.77
C ALA A 122 -17.67 -11.92 2.75
N ALA A 123 -18.39 -13.05 2.77
CA ALA A 123 -19.48 -13.27 3.71
C ALA A 123 -18.98 -13.22 5.16
N ARG A 124 -17.88 -13.91 5.47
CA ARG A 124 -17.26 -13.92 6.80
C ARG A 124 -16.88 -12.51 7.27
N LEU A 125 -16.19 -11.73 6.43
CA LEU A 125 -15.75 -10.37 6.76
C LEU A 125 -16.92 -9.39 6.91
N SER A 126 -18.00 -9.58 6.16
CA SER A 126 -19.18 -8.70 6.21
C SER A 126 -19.97 -8.81 7.52
N THR A 127 -19.94 -9.97 8.15
CA THR A 127 -20.68 -10.27 9.38
C THR A 127 -19.95 -9.89 10.66
N LEU A 128 -18.68 -9.45 10.59
CA LEU A 128 -17.91 -9.08 11.76
C LEU A 128 -18.50 -7.84 12.45
N PRO A 129 -18.88 -7.95 13.74
CA PRO A 129 -19.52 -6.85 14.46
C PRO A 129 -18.52 -5.77 14.90
N GLY A 130 -19.04 -4.57 15.19
CA GLY A 130 -18.30 -3.47 15.79
C GLY A 130 -17.51 -2.59 14.83
N ASP A 131 -17.14 -1.41 15.30
CA ASP A 131 -16.41 -0.41 14.51
C ASP A 131 -14.94 -0.80 14.23
N ALA A 132 -14.33 -1.60 15.08
CA ALA A 132 -13.00 -2.15 14.88
C ALA A 132 -12.88 -2.91 13.54
N ASN A 133 -13.98 -3.52 13.06
CA ASN A 133 -14.03 -4.31 11.84
C ASN A 133 -14.55 -3.51 10.61
N LYS A 134 -14.54 -2.18 10.68
CA LYS A 134 -14.98 -1.33 9.56
C LYS A 134 -14.18 -1.57 8.28
N ASN A 135 -12.87 -1.81 8.40
CA ASN A 135 -12.02 -2.11 7.25
C ASN A 135 -12.32 -3.51 6.69
N ASP A 136 -12.64 -4.48 7.54
CA ASP A 136 -13.03 -5.83 7.12
C ASP A 136 -14.29 -5.80 6.26
N ARG A 137 -15.30 -5.03 6.67
CA ARG A 137 -16.53 -4.85 5.87
C ARG A 137 -16.26 -4.16 4.53
N LYS A 138 -15.32 -3.20 4.49
CA LYS A 138 -14.88 -2.59 3.23
C LYS A 138 -14.16 -3.59 2.32
N ILE A 139 -13.33 -4.46 2.90
CA ILE A 139 -12.67 -5.54 2.16
C ILE A 139 -13.72 -6.53 1.61
N ALA A 140 -14.71 -6.91 2.40
CA ALA A 140 -15.82 -7.75 1.94
C ALA A 140 -16.54 -7.15 0.73
N ALA A 141 -16.87 -5.86 0.80
CA ALA A 141 -17.50 -5.14 -0.31
C ALA A 141 -16.58 -5.08 -1.55
N ALA A 142 -15.27 -4.90 -1.33
CA ALA A 142 -14.28 -4.90 -2.41
C ALA A 142 -14.18 -6.27 -3.11
N ILE A 143 -14.16 -7.37 -2.36
CA ILE A 143 -14.19 -8.72 -2.92
C ILE A 143 -15.43 -8.89 -3.80
N THR A 144 -16.61 -8.55 -3.28
CA THR A 144 -17.87 -8.70 -4.02
C THR A 144 -17.88 -7.86 -5.31
N ALA A 145 -17.46 -6.60 -5.23
CA ALA A 145 -17.44 -5.70 -6.37
C ALA A 145 -16.44 -6.15 -7.47
N SER A 146 -15.27 -6.62 -7.07
CA SER A 146 -14.23 -7.05 -8.02
C SER A 146 -14.51 -8.40 -8.65
N GLN A 147 -15.23 -9.30 -7.97
CA GLN A 147 -15.68 -10.56 -8.56
C GLN A 147 -16.60 -10.31 -9.76
N ALA A 148 -17.47 -9.32 -9.68
CA ALA A 148 -18.30 -8.90 -10.80
C ALA A 148 -17.46 -8.39 -12.00
N ALA A 149 -16.26 -7.86 -11.75
CA ALA A 149 -15.29 -7.43 -12.77
C ALA A 149 -14.31 -8.55 -13.21
N GLY A 150 -14.56 -9.80 -12.82
CA GLY A 150 -13.76 -10.96 -13.24
C GLY A 150 -12.59 -11.33 -12.34
N TRP A 151 -12.40 -10.65 -11.22
CA TRP A 151 -11.36 -11.01 -10.23
C TRP A 151 -11.86 -12.17 -9.36
N THR A 152 -11.44 -13.38 -9.66
CA THR A 152 -11.91 -14.59 -8.96
C THR A 152 -10.77 -15.44 -8.44
N GLY A 153 -10.94 -15.93 -7.22
CA GLY A 153 -10.01 -16.87 -6.57
C GLY A 153 -8.63 -16.27 -6.23
N GLY A 154 -7.79 -17.05 -5.59
CA GLY A 154 -6.45 -16.64 -5.22
C GLY A 154 -6.35 -15.82 -3.94
N ARG A 155 -5.16 -15.28 -3.71
CA ARG A 155 -4.86 -14.40 -2.58
C ARG A 155 -4.31 -13.07 -3.08
N TYR A 156 -4.78 -11.99 -2.49
CA TYR A 156 -4.45 -10.64 -2.92
C TYR A 156 -4.05 -9.74 -1.77
N GLN A 157 -3.31 -8.69 -2.12
CA GLN A 157 -3.17 -7.51 -1.29
C GLN A 157 -4.23 -6.50 -1.67
N ILE A 158 -4.80 -5.84 -0.68
CA ILE A 158 -5.76 -4.77 -0.86
C ILE A 158 -5.31 -3.50 -0.15
N PHE A 159 -5.42 -2.38 -0.85
CA PHE A 159 -5.28 -1.04 -0.32
C PHE A 159 -6.65 -0.35 -0.34
N LEU A 160 -7.12 0.08 0.83
CA LEU A 160 -8.27 0.97 0.93
C LEU A 160 -7.75 2.40 0.83
N LEU A 161 -8.30 3.17 -0.08
CA LEU A 161 -7.79 4.46 -0.49
C LEU A 161 -8.81 5.56 -0.24
N SER A 162 -8.33 6.81 -0.11
CA SER A 162 -9.20 7.98 -0.16
C SER A 162 -9.79 8.10 -1.57
N ARG A 163 -11.06 8.46 -1.66
CA ARG A 163 -11.78 8.59 -2.94
C ARG A 163 -11.50 9.93 -3.61
N ILE A 164 -11.83 10.03 -4.88
CA ILE A 164 -11.89 11.31 -5.60
C ILE A 164 -12.86 12.23 -4.85
N GLY A 165 -12.47 13.49 -4.65
CA GLY A 165 -13.21 14.48 -3.87
C GLY A 165 -13.05 14.37 -2.34
N ASP A 166 -12.34 13.36 -1.82
CA ASP A 166 -11.97 13.31 -0.40
C ASP A 166 -10.84 14.33 -0.13
N PRO A 167 -10.88 15.14 0.94
CA PRO A 167 -9.85 16.14 1.22
C PRO A 167 -8.45 15.56 1.44
N ARG A 168 -8.33 14.25 1.62
CA ARG A 168 -7.07 13.52 1.73
C ARG A 168 -6.49 13.11 0.38
N THR A 169 -7.27 13.21 -0.69
CA THR A 169 -6.85 12.91 -2.05
C THR A 169 -6.24 14.16 -2.68
N ILE A 170 -5.08 14.02 -3.28
CA ILE A 170 -4.42 15.09 -4.02
C ILE A 170 -4.83 14.96 -5.47
N GLU A 171 -5.41 16.03 -6.02
CA GLU A 171 -5.76 16.10 -7.43
C GLU A 171 -4.76 16.98 -8.16
N LEU A 172 -4.15 16.42 -9.19
CA LEU A 172 -3.26 17.13 -10.10
C LEU A 172 -4.10 17.91 -11.12
N LYS A 173 -3.53 18.95 -11.67
CA LYS A 173 -4.19 19.79 -12.70
C LYS A 173 -4.50 19.00 -13.98
N ALA A 174 -3.67 18.02 -14.30
CA ALA A 174 -3.82 17.12 -15.45
C ALA A 174 -3.08 15.81 -15.20
N ALA A 175 -3.37 14.77 -15.98
CA ALA A 175 -2.56 13.56 -16.03
C ALA A 175 -1.13 13.88 -16.51
N ILE A 176 -0.15 13.13 -16.03
CA ILE A 176 1.27 13.28 -16.38
C ILE A 176 1.59 12.28 -17.51
N PRO A 177 1.80 12.74 -18.74
CA PRO A 177 2.03 11.86 -19.87
C PRO A 177 3.40 11.17 -19.79
N HIS A 178 3.47 9.96 -20.32
CA HIS A 178 4.72 9.25 -20.54
C HIS A 178 5.11 9.35 -22.03
N LEU A 179 6.05 10.23 -22.32
CA LEU A 179 6.43 10.55 -23.70
C LEU A 179 7.47 9.58 -24.30
N HIS A 180 8.15 8.79 -23.44
CA HIS A 180 9.14 7.84 -23.94
C HIS A 180 8.49 6.66 -24.66
N SER A 181 9.12 6.25 -25.75
CA SER A 181 8.73 5.11 -26.58
C SER A 181 9.90 4.13 -26.74
N GLY A 182 9.59 2.88 -27.13
CA GLY A 182 10.57 1.83 -27.37
C GLY A 182 10.53 0.72 -26.33
N ARG A 183 11.32 -0.32 -26.58
CA ARG A 183 11.37 -1.51 -25.72
C ARG A 183 11.93 -1.15 -24.34
N GLY A 184 11.18 -1.44 -23.28
CA GLY A 184 11.60 -1.16 -21.89
C GLY A 184 11.34 0.26 -21.41
N SER A 185 10.64 1.11 -22.20
CA SER A 185 10.36 2.50 -21.86
C SER A 185 9.27 2.69 -20.79
N ALA A 186 8.56 1.63 -20.38
CA ALA A 186 7.49 1.76 -19.41
C ALA A 186 7.98 2.45 -18.12
N PHE A 187 7.31 3.55 -17.73
CA PHE A 187 7.64 4.29 -16.51
C PHE A 187 7.50 3.43 -15.26
N VAL A 188 6.51 2.56 -15.23
CA VAL A 188 6.27 1.60 -14.15
C VAL A 188 6.17 0.19 -14.71
N GLN A 189 7.11 -0.68 -14.36
CA GLN A 189 7.05 -2.11 -14.71
C GLN A 189 6.35 -2.94 -13.64
N ARG A 190 6.67 -2.71 -12.36
CA ARG A 190 6.04 -3.37 -11.20
C ARG A 190 5.43 -2.35 -10.26
N HIS A 191 6.26 -1.47 -9.74
CA HIS A 191 5.90 -0.30 -8.94
C HIS A 191 7.10 0.63 -8.87
N ARG A 192 6.85 1.91 -8.57
CA ARG A 192 7.89 2.93 -8.41
C ARG A 192 7.55 3.82 -7.23
N TYR A 193 8.58 4.30 -6.52
CA TYR A 193 8.41 5.25 -5.42
C TYR A 193 8.90 6.61 -5.86
N VAL A 194 8.07 7.61 -5.62
CA VAL A 194 8.32 9.01 -6.00
C VAL A 194 7.82 9.96 -4.92
N SER A 195 8.19 11.23 -5.01
CA SER A 195 7.60 12.27 -4.16
C SER A 195 6.27 12.75 -4.74
N HIS A 196 5.22 12.93 -3.91
CA HIS A 196 4.00 13.57 -4.37
C HIS A 196 4.24 14.99 -4.86
N HIS A 197 5.21 15.71 -4.29
CA HIS A 197 5.60 17.04 -4.78
C HIS A 197 6.19 17.00 -6.19
N SER A 198 7.00 15.97 -6.53
CA SER A 198 7.49 15.82 -7.90
C SER A 198 6.36 15.56 -8.88
N LEU A 199 5.33 14.80 -8.47
CA LEU A 199 4.13 14.61 -9.29
C LEU A 199 3.34 15.90 -9.50
N GLN A 200 3.23 16.76 -8.48
CA GLN A 200 2.51 18.03 -8.60
C GLN A 200 3.18 19.03 -9.54
N SER A 201 4.49 18.94 -9.73
CA SER A 201 5.29 19.84 -10.55
C SER A 201 5.66 19.28 -11.93
N ALA A 202 5.52 17.97 -12.13
CA ALA A 202 5.93 17.29 -13.35
C ALA A 202 5.07 17.68 -14.56
N LYS A 203 5.69 17.88 -15.70
CA LYS A 203 5.03 18.05 -17.00
C LYS A 203 4.89 16.73 -17.74
N ASP A 204 5.86 15.85 -17.57
CA ASP A 204 5.86 14.48 -18.05
C ASP A 204 6.62 13.56 -17.06
N THR A 205 6.64 12.27 -17.34
CA THR A 205 7.26 11.29 -16.43
C THR A 205 8.79 11.41 -16.31
N SER A 206 9.49 12.18 -17.15
CA SER A 206 10.93 12.41 -17.02
C SER A 206 11.25 13.37 -15.87
N ASP A 207 10.31 14.21 -15.49
CA ASP A 207 10.44 15.14 -14.37
C ASP A 207 10.20 14.46 -13.02
N VAL A 208 9.64 13.24 -13.00
CA VAL A 208 9.26 12.54 -11.77
C VAL A 208 10.45 11.80 -11.17
N LYS A 209 10.88 12.26 -10.01
CA LYS A 209 12.01 11.71 -9.24
C LYS A 209 11.57 11.07 -7.93
#